data_96fb2772cd200e5aef4efce3bd87dcb4
#
_entry.id   96fb2772cd200e5aef4efce3bd87dcb4
#
_cell.length_a   1.000
_cell.length_b   1.000
_cell.length_c   1.000
_cell.angle_alpha   90.00
_cell.angle_beta   90.00
_cell.angle_gamma   90.00
#
_symmetry.space_group_name_H-M   'P 1'
#
loop_
_entity.id
_entity.type
_entity.pdbx_description
1 polymer ?
#
loop_
_entity_poly.entity_id
_entity_poly.type
_entity_poly.pdbx_seq_one_letter_code
_entity_poly.pdbx_strand_id
1 'polypeptide(L)'
;MADKRDFYEVLGVSKNATEDEIKKAYRQKAKQYHPDLNPGNADAEAKFKEVNEAYEVLSDKDKRGRYDQFGHAGVDPNFGAGGGAGGWGTGSGGVDFDLGDIFGSFFGGGGGFGGFGGGRADPNAPRRGDDVQARVTISFEEAAKGCKRKVEIHRIETCSDCGGSGAQPGSSVKTCPDCGGRGQVNVQQRTPFGVISTTKTCTRCGGKGKIVEKPCQKCRGGGRVSKRRELEVNIPAGIDDRQVISVRGEGSMGSNGGPSGDLHVSVFVRPHPFFEREGYNIWYDCKVNFVQAALGDSIMVPTIDGKVKFDLPAGTQPGTVMSLKGKGVQYLNSHGRGDQYIRIIVEVPKDLTAPQREALKNFKDTMGYSDVTPDEKRGFFGKKKI
;
A
#
# COMPACT_ATOMS: atom_id res chain seq x y z
N MET A 1 29.93 -8.14 -37.81
CA MET A 1 29.56 -8.22 -36.39
C MET A 1 30.21 -7.02 -35.75
N ALA A 2 29.44 -6.12 -35.12
CA ALA A 2 30.00 -4.95 -34.44
C ALA A 2 30.85 -5.47 -33.25
N ASP A 3 32.10 -5.05 -33.18
CA ASP A 3 33.04 -5.41 -32.11
C ASP A 3 32.49 -4.81 -30.80
N LYS A 4 32.01 -5.66 -29.88
CA LYS A 4 31.58 -5.22 -28.55
C LYS A 4 32.80 -4.66 -27.80
N ARG A 5 32.65 -3.47 -27.19
CA ARG A 5 33.71 -2.82 -26.40
C ARG A 5 34.03 -3.64 -25.15
N ASP A 6 35.28 -3.61 -24.72
CA ASP A 6 35.74 -4.26 -23.49
C ASP A 6 34.96 -3.71 -22.27
N PHE A 7 34.47 -4.58 -21.42
CA PHE A 7 33.69 -4.21 -20.26
C PHE A 7 34.44 -3.32 -19.24
N TYR A 8 35.76 -3.50 -19.15
CA TYR A 8 36.57 -2.61 -18.32
C TYR A 8 36.68 -1.21 -18.93
N GLU A 9 36.73 -1.08 -20.25
CA GLU A 9 36.69 0.20 -20.96
C GLU A 9 35.34 0.85 -20.86
N VAL A 10 34.25 0.09 -20.95
CA VAL A 10 32.88 0.59 -20.78
C VAL A 10 32.69 1.22 -19.40
N LEU A 11 33.21 0.59 -18.35
CA LEU A 11 33.14 1.17 -16.98
C LEU A 11 34.25 2.22 -16.77
N GLY A 12 35.31 2.22 -17.55
CA GLY A 12 36.47 3.13 -17.41
C GLY A 12 37.34 2.76 -16.22
N VAL A 13 37.55 1.46 -15.97
CA VAL A 13 38.37 0.94 -14.89
C VAL A 13 39.47 0.03 -15.45
N SER A 14 40.54 -0.20 -14.69
CA SER A 14 41.61 -1.12 -15.08
C SER A 14 41.19 -2.59 -14.92
N LYS A 15 41.84 -3.53 -15.65
CA LYS A 15 41.58 -4.97 -15.50
C LYS A 15 41.84 -5.49 -14.08
N ASN A 16 42.68 -4.80 -13.32
CA ASN A 16 43.01 -5.15 -11.93
C ASN A 16 42.13 -4.41 -10.91
N ALA A 17 41.06 -3.71 -11.33
CA ALA A 17 40.21 -2.96 -10.45
C ALA A 17 39.54 -3.84 -9.40
N THR A 18 39.45 -3.33 -8.18
CA THR A 18 38.76 -3.96 -7.06
C THR A 18 37.23 -3.91 -7.27
N GLU A 19 36.49 -4.76 -6.56
CA GLU A 19 35.02 -4.77 -6.60
C GLU A 19 34.44 -3.40 -6.23
N ASP A 20 35.04 -2.70 -5.27
CA ASP A 20 34.59 -1.37 -4.85
C ASP A 20 34.82 -0.29 -5.92
N GLU A 21 35.93 -0.39 -6.65
CA GLU A 21 36.23 0.51 -7.77
C GLU A 21 35.26 0.29 -8.93
N ILE A 22 34.98 -0.96 -9.28
CA ILE A 22 33.98 -1.34 -10.29
C ILE A 22 32.59 -0.80 -9.91
N LYS A 23 32.18 -0.98 -8.65
CA LYS A 23 30.90 -0.50 -8.14
C LYS A 23 30.79 1.02 -8.13
N LYS A 24 31.89 1.71 -7.81
CA LYS A 24 31.97 3.18 -7.83
C LYS A 24 31.87 3.73 -9.25
N ALA A 25 32.61 3.14 -10.19
CA ALA A 25 32.57 3.50 -11.60
C ALA A 25 31.20 3.27 -12.23
N TYR A 26 30.56 2.13 -11.93
CA TYR A 26 29.21 1.84 -12.35
C TYR A 26 28.22 2.91 -11.88
N ARG A 27 28.23 3.26 -10.58
CA ARG A 27 27.31 4.29 -10.05
C ARG A 27 27.47 5.63 -10.74
N GLN A 28 28.69 6.03 -11.06
CA GLN A 28 28.95 7.28 -11.76
C GLN A 28 28.38 7.27 -13.18
N LYS A 29 28.67 6.19 -13.95
CA LYS A 29 28.23 6.04 -15.33
C LYS A 29 26.72 5.81 -15.43
N ALA A 30 26.14 5.02 -14.54
CA ALA A 30 24.69 4.79 -14.48
C ALA A 30 23.94 6.09 -14.19
N LYS A 31 24.44 6.96 -13.29
CA LYS A 31 23.87 8.28 -13.05
C LYS A 31 24.01 9.20 -14.26
N GLN A 32 25.15 9.15 -14.95
CA GLN A 32 25.43 9.99 -16.12
C GLN A 32 24.50 9.66 -17.31
N TYR A 33 24.20 8.38 -17.53
CA TYR A 33 23.40 7.90 -18.66
C TYR A 33 21.96 7.51 -18.26
N HIS A 34 21.52 7.88 -17.05
CA HIS A 34 20.17 7.54 -16.56
C HIS A 34 19.09 8.09 -17.48
N PRO A 35 18.03 7.30 -17.82
CA PRO A 35 16.94 7.75 -18.68
C PRO A 35 16.26 9.01 -18.19
N ASP A 36 16.05 9.15 -16.88
CA ASP A 36 15.41 10.32 -16.27
C ASP A 36 16.23 11.61 -16.43
N LEU A 37 17.56 11.49 -16.53
CA LEU A 37 18.45 12.63 -16.72
C LEU A 37 18.72 12.92 -18.22
N ASN A 38 18.40 11.97 -19.11
CA ASN A 38 18.63 12.06 -20.55
C ASN A 38 17.36 11.64 -21.33
N PRO A 39 16.21 12.24 -21.12
CA PRO A 39 14.97 11.80 -21.75
C PRO A 39 15.04 11.91 -23.27
N GLY A 40 14.75 10.81 -23.98
CA GLY A 40 14.72 10.75 -25.43
C GLY A 40 16.08 10.69 -26.14
N ASN A 41 17.18 10.50 -25.41
CA ASN A 41 18.52 10.36 -26.01
C ASN A 41 18.86 8.87 -26.21
N ALA A 42 18.75 8.39 -27.45
CA ALA A 42 19.02 7.00 -27.82
C ALA A 42 20.48 6.58 -27.54
N ASP A 43 21.45 7.50 -27.69
CA ASP A 43 22.87 7.21 -27.42
C ASP A 43 23.12 7.03 -25.92
N ALA A 44 22.42 7.80 -25.07
CA ALA A 44 22.51 7.64 -23.62
C ALA A 44 21.88 6.32 -23.18
N GLU A 45 20.77 5.92 -23.77
CA GLU A 45 20.11 4.65 -23.50
C GLU A 45 20.98 3.45 -23.91
N ALA A 46 21.61 3.51 -25.10
CA ALA A 46 22.54 2.48 -25.55
C ALA A 46 23.74 2.34 -24.60
N LYS A 47 24.36 3.45 -24.20
CA LYS A 47 25.47 3.47 -23.23
C LYS A 47 25.04 2.97 -21.84
N PHE A 48 23.83 3.27 -21.42
CA PHE A 48 23.29 2.78 -20.15
C PHE A 48 23.14 1.25 -20.15
N LYS A 49 22.67 0.67 -21.27
CA LYS A 49 22.59 -0.80 -21.45
C LYS A 49 23.98 -1.44 -21.40
N GLU A 50 24.97 -0.88 -22.12
CA GLU A 50 26.34 -1.37 -22.08
C GLU A 50 26.98 -1.30 -20.68
N VAL A 51 26.75 -0.22 -19.94
CA VAL A 51 27.25 -0.04 -18.58
C VAL A 51 26.64 -1.06 -17.61
N ASN A 52 25.36 -1.38 -17.77
CA ASN A 52 24.68 -2.41 -16.96
C ASN A 52 25.20 -3.82 -17.29
N GLU A 53 25.35 -4.16 -18.58
CA GLU A 53 25.92 -5.44 -19.02
C GLU A 53 27.36 -5.62 -18.49
N ALA A 54 28.19 -4.59 -18.58
CA ALA A 54 29.54 -4.59 -18.06
C ALA A 54 29.60 -4.80 -16.53
N TYR A 55 28.74 -4.14 -15.79
CA TYR A 55 28.68 -4.30 -14.33
C TYR A 55 28.17 -5.68 -13.92
N GLU A 56 27.17 -6.23 -14.61
CA GLU A 56 26.66 -7.57 -14.33
C GLU A 56 27.75 -8.64 -14.43
N VAL A 57 28.63 -8.51 -15.41
CA VAL A 57 29.73 -9.47 -15.63
C VAL A 57 30.88 -9.23 -14.65
N LEU A 58 31.28 -7.98 -14.44
CA LEU A 58 32.46 -7.64 -13.64
C LEU A 58 32.25 -7.63 -12.14
N SER A 59 30.99 -7.57 -11.68
CA SER A 59 30.63 -7.62 -10.25
C SER A 59 30.58 -9.05 -9.68
N ASP A 60 30.46 -10.06 -10.53
CA ASP A 60 30.42 -11.46 -10.13
C ASP A 60 31.80 -12.11 -10.41
N LYS A 61 32.41 -12.69 -9.38
CA LYS A 61 33.76 -13.29 -9.48
C LYS A 61 33.88 -14.41 -10.52
N ASP A 62 32.86 -15.23 -10.64
CA ASP A 62 32.85 -16.36 -11.57
C ASP A 62 32.67 -15.89 -13.01
N LYS A 63 31.75 -14.93 -13.23
CA LYS A 63 31.51 -14.32 -14.54
C LYS A 63 32.73 -13.51 -14.97
N ARG A 64 33.34 -12.73 -14.08
CA ARG A 64 34.56 -11.96 -14.33
C ARG A 64 35.72 -12.88 -14.70
N GLY A 65 35.91 -13.99 -13.97
CA GLY A 65 36.95 -14.96 -14.28
C GLY A 65 36.78 -15.60 -15.66
N ARG A 66 35.53 -15.88 -16.08
CA ARG A 66 35.25 -16.37 -17.45
C ARG A 66 35.46 -15.29 -18.50
N TYR A 67 35.08 -14.06 -18.20
CA TYR A 67 35.32 -12.94 -19.10
C TYR A 67 36.81 -12.66 -19.28
N ASP A 68 37.60 -12.72 -18.22
CA ASP A 68 39.05 -12.51 -18.26
C ASP A 68 39.77 -13.59 -19.07
N GLN A 69 39.25 -14.83 -19.12
CA GLN A 69 39.83 -15.95 -19.86
C GLN A 69 39.37 -16.03 -21.32
N PHE A 70 38.08 -15.76 -21.58
CA PHE A 70 37.44 -16.03 -22.88
C PHE A 70 36.81 -14.78 -23.51
N GLY A 71 36.98 -13.62 -22.92
CA GLY A 71 36.35 -12.37 -23.39
C GLY A 71 34.82 -12.45 -23.40
N HIS A 72 34.17 -11.73 -24.29
CA HIS A 72 32.71 -11.72 -24.43
C HIS A 72 32.13 -13.11 -24.71
N ALA A 73 32.90 -14.00 -25.40
CA ALA A 73 32.43 -15.37 -25.64
C ALA A 73 32.24 -16.16 -24.36
N GLY A 74 33.04 -15.94 -23.31
CA GLY A 74 32.95 -16.67 -22.04
C GLY A 74 31.70 -16.35 -21.19
N VAL A 75 31.03 -15.27 -21.52
CA VAL A 75 29.81 -14.82 -20.83
C VAL A 75 28.58 -14.83 -21.74
N ASP A 76 28.70 -15.28 -22.97
CA ASP A 76 27.56 -15.50 -23.88
C ASP A 76 26.75 -16.71 -23.39
N PRO A 77 25.41 -16.58 -23.27
CA PRO A 77 24.52 -17.68 -22.86
C PRO A 77 24.64 -18.95 -23.70
N ASN A 78 25.16 -18.83 -24.94
CA ASN A 78 25.36 -19.94 -25.84
C ASN A 78 26.77 -20.57 -25.73
N PHE A 79 27.68 -20.00 -24.93
CA PHE A 79 29.03 -20.53 -24.74
C PHE A 79 28.97 -21.79 -23.86
N GLY A 80 29.08 -22.93 -24.46
CA GLY A 80 29.03 -24.23 -23.77
C GLY A 80 27.98 -25.20 -24.31
N ALA A 81 27.17 -24.81 -25.26
CA ALA A 81 26.20 -25.71 -25.92
C ALA A 81 26.85 -26.69 -26.93
N GLY A 82 28.14 -26.56 -27.17
CA GLY A 82 28.86 -27.30 -28.22
C GLY A 82 29.92 -28.32 -27.77
N GLY A 83 30.04 -28.66 -26.48
CA GLY A 83 31.06 -29.63 -26.05
C GLY A 83 30.88 -30.15 -24.65
N GLY A 84 30.35 -31.34 -24.53
CA GLY A 84 30.41 -32.37 -23.51
C GLY A 84 30.53 -32.02 -22.03
N ALA A 85 29.53 -32.53 -21.31
CA ALA A 85 29.45 -32.77 -19.86
C ALA A 85 28.82 -31.68 -19.00
N GLY A 86 27.57 -31.93 -18.58
CA GLY A 86 26.94 -31.29 -17.45
C GLY A 86 25.65 -30.53 -17.81
N GLY A 87 24.57 -31.28 -18.05
CA GLY A 87 23.28 -30.77 -18.49
C GLY A 87 22.61 -29.78 -17.55
N TRP A 88 22.28 -28.63 -18.10
CA TRP A 88 21.15 -27.84 -17.69
C TRP A 88 20.35 -27.49 -18.93
N GLY A 89 19.26 -28.25 -19.09
CA GLY A 89 18.43 -28.20 -20.27
C GLY A 89 17.74 -26.86 -20.43
N THR A 90 18.04 -26.19 -21.51
CA THR A 90 17.20 -25.17 -22.10
C THR A 90 16.36 -25.82 -23.19
N GLY A 91 15.08 -26.00 -22.90
CA GLY A 91 14.08 -26.38 -23.89
C GLY A 91 13.95 -25.29 -24.94
N SER A 92 14.12 -25.73 -26.18
CA SER A 92 13.86 -25.00 -27.42
C SER A 92 12.47 -24.32 -27.41
N GLY A 93 12.44 -23.04 -27.63
CA GLY A 93 11.27 -22.24 -27.92
C GLY A 93 11.68 -20.77 -27.96
N GLY A 94 11.78 -20.20 -29.17
CA GLY A 94 12.11 -18.79 -29.35
C GLY A 94 11.09 -17.90 -28.64
N VAL A 95 11.47 -17.37 -27.51
CA VAL A 95 10.81 -16.29 -26.81
C VAL A 95 11.81 -15.13 -26.79
N ASP A 96 11.36 -14.05 -27.36
CA ASP A 96 11.96 -12.74 -27.30
C ASP A 96 11.99 -12.33 -25.81
N PHE A 97 13.10 -12.56 -25.13
CA PHE A 97 13.27 -12.18 -23.74
C PHE A 97 13.44 -10.66 -23.68
N ASP A 98 12.35 -9.97 -23.41
CA ASP A 98 12.37 -8.55 -23.06
C ASP A 98 13.22 -8.35 -21.79
N LEU A 99 14.38 -7.70 -21.98
CA LEU A 99 15.34 -7.38 -20.91
C LEU A 99 14.68 -6.56 -19.78
N GLY A 100 13.52 -5.95 -20.02
CA GLY A 100 12.75 -5.19 -19.06
C GLY A 100 12.15 -6.04 -17.94
N ASP A 101 11.72 -7.26 -18.25
CA ASP A 101 11.07 -8.15 -17.27
C ASP A 101 12.09 -8.76 -16.28
N ILE A 102 13.33 -8.99 -16.71
CA ILE A 102 14.38 -9.49 -15.82
C ILE A 102 14.86 -8.37 -14.89
N PHE A 103 14.96 -7.15 -15.40
CA PHE A 103 15.39 -5.98 -14.64
C PHE A 103 14.31 -5.54 -13.62
N GLY A 104 13.03 -5.59 -13.97
CA GLY A 104 11.92 -5.30 -13.08
C GLY A 104 11.80 -6.29 -11.92
N SER A 105 12.14 -7.56 -12.15
CA SER A 105 12.14 -8.61 -11.13
C SER A 105 13.34 -8.55 -10.17
N PHE A 106 14.45 -7.97 -10.61
CA PHE A 106 15.71 -7.92 -9.83
C PHE A 106 15.84 -6.61 -9.02
N PHE A 107 15.32 -5.48 -9.52
CA PHE A 107 15.48 -4.16 -8.90
C PHE A 107 14.22 -3.54 -8.30
N GLY A 108 13.05 -4.08 -8.58
CA GLY A 108 11.75 -3.49 -8.19
C GLY A 108 11.14 -4.05 -6.89
N GLY A 109 11.91 -4.29 -5.84
CA GLY A 109 11.30 -4.69 -4.56
C GLY A 109 12.28 -5.31 -3.58
N GLY A 110 12.58 -4.58 -2.54
CA GLY A 110 13.55 -4.93 -1.51
C GLY A 110 13.40 -6.32 -0.89
N GLY A 111 14.54 -7.02 -0.83
CA GLY A 111 14.80 -8.05 0.16
C GLY A 111 14.31 -9.46 -0.20
N GLY A 112 15.22 -10.30 -0.70
CA GLY A 112 14.96 -11.73 -0.72
C GLY A 112 15.69 -12.50 -1.81
N PHE A 113 17.01 -12.52 -1.76
CA PHE A 113 17.80 -13.49 -2.52
C PHE A 113 17.56 -14.88 -1.92
N GLY A 114 16.56 -15.58 -2.43
CA GLY A 114 16.24 -16.93 -1.96
C GLY A 114 15.19 -17.59 -2.82
N GLY A 115 15.59 -18.30 -3.87
CA GLY A 115 14.68 -19.28 -4.42
C GLY A 115 14.44 -19.32 -5.90
N PHE A 116 15.48 -19.30 -6.73
CA PHE A 116 15.37 -19.90 -8.06
C PHE A 116 15.56 -21.43 -7.95
N GLY A 117 14.80 -22.02 -7.06
CA GLY A 117 14.54 -23.43 -7.03
C GLY A 117 13.06 -23.59 -7.27
N GLY A 118 12.65 -23.97 -8.45
CA GLY A 118 11.30 -24.49 -8.71
C GLY A 118 11.06 -25.74 -7.85
N GLY A 119 11.08 -25.57 -6.53
CA GLY A 119 10.67 -26.57 -5.57
C GLY A 119 9.22 -26.88 -5.89
N ARG A 120 8.95 -28.11 -6.32
CA ARG A 120 7.60 -28.63 -6.43
C ARG A 120 6.87 -28.28 -5.16
N ALA A 121 5.98 -27.31 -5.20
CA ALA A 121 5.16 -26.95 -4.05
C ALA A 121 4.50 -28.22 -3.55
N ASP A 122 4.88 -28.66 -2.36
CA ASP A 122 4.22 -29.81 -1.73
C ASP A 122 2.73 -29.43 -1.53
N PRO A 123 1.80 -30.15 -2.16
CA PRO A 123 0.37 -29.87 -2.01
C PRO A 123 -0.10 -29.99 -0.56
N ASN A 124 0.67 -30.69 0.29
CA ASN A 124 0.39 -30.84 1.71
C ASN A 124 1.16 -29.84 2.60
N ALA A 125 1.97 -28.95 2.02
CA ALA A 125 2.66 -27.93 2.80
C ALA A 125 1.66 -27.00 3.53
N PRO A 126 1.98 -26.55 4.75
CA PRO A 126 1.20 -25.54 5.46
C PRO A 126 1.02 -24.28 4.61
N ARG A 127 -0.22 -23.87 4.42
CA ARG A 127 -0.54 -22.64 3.68
C ARG A 127 -1.28 -21.68 4.58
N ARG A 128 -0.89 -20.43 4.56
CA ARG A 128 -1.60 -19.34 5.24
C ARG A 128 -3.03 -19.24 4.70
N GLY A 129 -3.97 -18.91 5.57
CA GLY A 129 -5.35 -18.64 5.21
C GLY A 129 -5.49 -17.29 4.50
N ASP A 130 -6.63 -17.15 3.81
CA ASP A 130 -6.95 -15.93 3.09
C ASP A 130 -7.25 -14.80 4.06
N ASP A 131 -6.83 -13.59 3.71
CA ASP A 131 -7.17 -12.38 4.44
C ASP A 131 -8.64 -12.03 4.20
N VAL A 132 -9.32 -11.51 5.23
CA VAL A 132 -10.72 -11.13 5.18
C VAL A 132 -10.82 -9.61 5.21
N GLN A 133 -11.70 -9.06 4.39
CA GLN A 133 -11.97 -7.64 4.35
C GLN A 133 -13.32 -7.34 4.97
N ALA A 134 -13.38 -6.28 5.78
CA ALA A 134 -14.61 -5.77 6.35
C ALA A 134 -14.66 -4.24 6.25
N ARG A 135 -15.85 -3.68 6.40
CA ARG A 135 -16.08 -2.23 6.38
C ARG A 135 -16.81 -1.82 7.63
N VAL A 136 -16.40 -0.70 8.20
CA VAL A 136 -17.08 -0.08 9.33
C VAL A 136 -17.28 1.40 9.06
N THR A 137 -18.45 1.92 9.40
CA THR A 137 -18.75 3.34 9.31
C THR A 137 -18.90 3.89 10.71
N ILE A 138 -18.16 4.95 11.02
CA ILE A 138 -18.15 5.63 12.32
C ILE A 138 -18.53 7.10 12.17
N SER A 139 -18.89 7.74 13.27
CA SER A 139 -19.10 9.18 13.27
C SER A 139 -17.78 9.96 13.31
N PHE A 140 -17.85 11.25 13.05
CA PHE A 140 -16.68 12.14 13.13
C PHE A 140 -16.09 12.19 14.56
N GLU A 141 -16.93 12.24 15.58
CA GLU A 141 -16.51 12.28 16.98
C GLU A 141 -15.86 10.95 17.39
N GLU A 142 -16.38 9.83 16.91
CA GLU A 142 -15.79 8.51 17.13
C GLU A 142 -14.42 8.38 16.47
N ALA A 143 -14.26 8.93 15.27
CA ALA A 143 -12.96 8.96 14.59
C ALA A 143 -11.96 9.83 15.36
N ALA A 144 -12.41 10.94 15.93
CA ALA A 144 -11.55 11.86 16.67
C ALA A 144 -11.12 11.33 18.05
N LYS A 145 -12.02 10.63 18.76
CA LYS A 145 -11.81 10.13 20.14
C LYS A 145 -11.38 8.66 20.20
N GLY A 146 -11.55 7.94 19.09
CA GLY A 146 -11.45 6.50 19.08
C GLY A 146 -12.68 5.80 19.64
N CYS A 147 -12.92 4.59 19.19
CA CYS A 147 -14.05 3.78 19.64
C CYS A 147 -13.79 2.29 19.46
N LYS A 148 -14.64 1.48 20.07
CA LYS A 148 -14.70 0.05 19.83
C LYS A 148 -15.96 -0.26 19.03
N ARG A 149 -15.82 -1.02 17.95
CA ARG A 149 -16.93 -1.41 17.09
C ARG A 149 -16.96 -2.89 16.85
N LYS A 150 -18.14 -3.49 16.90
CA LYS A 150 -18.38 -4.86 16.48
C LYS A 150 -18.51 -4.91 14.97
N VAL A 151 -17.71 -5.75 14.36
CA VAL A 151 -17.68 -5.96 12.93
C VAL A 151 -18.07 -7.40 12.65
N GLU A 152 -19.05 -7.59 11.79
CA GLU A 152 -19.43 -8.92 11.31
C GLU A 152 -18.57 -9.32 10.13
N ILE A 153 -17.99 -10.52 10.21
CA ILE A 153 -17.18 -11.07 9.15
C ILE A 153 -17.63 -12.50 8.82
N HIS A 154 -17.38 -12.90 7.60
CA HIS A 154 -17.47 -14.28 7.16
C HIS A 154 -16.06 -14.81 6.94
N ARG A 155 -15.67 -15.82 7.70
CA ARG A 155 -14.36 -16.45 7.55
C ARG A 155 -14.48 -17.97 7.51
N ILE A 156 -13.47 -18.60 6.93
CA ILE A 156 -13.34 -20.03 6.92
C ILE A 156 -12.71 -20.46 8.24
N GLU A 157 -13.42 -21.31 8.99
CA GLU A 157 -12.95 -21.91 10.26
C GLU A 157 -12.85 -23.42 10.13
N THR A 158 -12.09 -24.04 11.04
CA THR A 158 -12.10 -25.49 11.19
C THR A 158 -13.51 -25.98 11.52
N CYS A 159 -13.94 -27.03 10.88
CA CYS A 159 -15.21 -27.66 11.19
C CYS A 159 -15.18 -28.20 12.63
N SER A 160 -16.09 -27.71 13.48
CA SER A 160 -16.18 -28.12 14.89
C SER A 160 -16.50 -29.59 15.08
N ASP A 161 -17.21 -30.18 14.10
CA ASP A 161 -17.72 -31.55 14.24
C ASP A 161 -16.65 -32.61 13.93
N CYS A 162 -15.77 -32.32 12.98
CA CYS A 162 -14.68 -33.23 12.60
C CYS A 162 -13.28 -32.77 13.00
N GLY A 163 -13.14 -31.60 13.62
CA GLY A 163 -11.83 -31.05 14.01
C GLY A 163 -10.86 -30.85 12.83
N GLY A 164 -11.40 -30.58 11.61
CA GLY A 164 -10.57 -30.38 10.42
C GLY A 164 -10.25 -31.65 9.63
N SER A 165 -10.56 -32.84 10.14
CA SER A 165 -10.26 -34.12 9.46
C SER A 165 -11.07 -34.34 8.19
N GLY A 166 -12.24 -33.73 8.07
CA GLY A 166 -13.23 -34.00 7.01
C GLY A 166 -14.00 -35.30 7.17
N ALA A 167 -13.66 -36.13 8.15
CA ALA A 167 -14.30 -37.38 8.43
C ALA A 167 -15.44 -37.24 9.44
N GLN A 168 -16.48 -38.04 9.33
CA GLN A 168 -17.52 -38.10 10.34
C GLN A 168 -16.90 -38.58 11.67
N PRO A 169 -17.33 -38.04 12.83
CA PRO A 169 -16.87 -38.53 14.12
C PRO A 169 -17.01 -40.05 14.22
N GLY A 170 -15.94 -40.72 14.64
CA GLY A 170 -15.88 -42.19 14.70
C GLY A 170 -15.50 -42.90 13.38
N SER A 171 -15.32 -42.20 12.27
CA SER A 171 -14.78 -42.78 11.03
C SER A 171 -13.29 -42.49 10.85
N SER A 172 -12.58 -43.44 10.22
CA SER A 172 -11.14 -43.35 10.00
C SER A 172 -10.80 -42.56 8.72
N VAL A 173 -9.71 -41.82 8.79
CA VAL A 173 -9.06 -41.20 7.62
C VAL A 173 -7.90 -42.12 7.22
N LYS A 174 -7.96 -42.69 6.01
CA LYS A 174 -6.91 -43.59 5.49
C LYS A 174 -5.99 -42.83 4.53
N THR A 175 -4.72 -43.19 4.54
CA THR A 175 -3.77 -42.70 3.53
C THR A 175 -4.20 -43.26 2.15
N CYS A 176 -4.17 -42.43 1.13
CA CYS A 176 -4.51 -42.85 -0.23
C CYS A 176 -3.49 -43.88 -0.72
N PRO A 177 -3.92 -45.11 -1.07
CA PRO A 177 -2.99 -46.15 -1.49
C PRO A 177 -2.35 -45.87 -2.86
N ASP A 178 -3.03 -45.12 -3.75
CA ASP A 178 -2.54 -44.86 -5.10
C ASP A 178 -1.38 -43.85 -5.13
N CYS A 179 -1.37 -42.90 -4.24
CA CYS A 179 -0.34 -41.88 -4.17
C CYS A 179 0.55 -41.95 -2.90
N GLY A 180 0.26 -42.93 -2.00
CA GLY A 180 1.02 -43.07 -0.75
C GLY A 180 1.01 -41.82 0.15
N GLY A 181 -0.07 -41.03 0.12
CA GLY A 181 -0.17 -39.77 0.89
C GLY A 181 0.32 -38.52 0.19
N ARG A 182 0.98 -38.64 -0.95
CA ARG A 182 1.59 -37.48 -1.67
C ARG A 182 0.56 -36.58 -2.37
N GLY A 183 -0.66 -37.06 -2.62
CA GLY A 183 -1.67 -36.30 -3.38
C GLY A 183 -1.41 -36.23 -4.89
N GLN A 184 -0.26 -36.66 -5.35
CA GLN A 184 0.19 -36.65 -6.76
C GLN A 184 0.72 -38.03 -7.17
N VAL A 185 0.58 -38.36 -8.44
CA VAL A 185 1.11 -39.57 -9.05
C VAL A 185 1.99 -39.22 -10.25
N ASN A 186 3.11 -39.91 -10.40
CA ASN A 186 3.97 -39.75 -11.55
C ASN A 186 3.48 -40.63 -12.68
N VAL A 187 3.13 -40.04 -13.80
CA VAL A 187 2.70 -40.76 -15.02
C VAL A 187 3.81 -40.62 -16.04
N GLN A 188 4.34 -41.78 -16.47
CA GLN A 188 5.31 -41.81 -17.56
C GLN A 188 4.57 -41.88 -18.88
N GLN A 189 4.82 -40.93 -19.75
CA GLN A 189 4.23 -40.87 -21.09
C GLN A 189 5.34 -41.10 -22.12
N ARG A 190 5.23 -42.14 -22.93
CA ARG A 190 6.12 -42.42 -24.05
C ARG A 190 5.78 -41.47 -25.18
N THR A 191 6.71 -40.63 -25.59
CA THR A 191 6.62 -39.79 -26.77
C THR A 191 7.64 -40.27 -27.82
N PRO A 192 7.50 -39.88 -29.11
CA PRO A 192 8.48 -40.22 -30.15
C PRO A 192 9.90 -39.80 -29.85
N PHE A 193 10.04 -38.83 -28.90
CA PHE A 193 11.34 -38.24 -28.50
C PHE A 193 11.84 -38.76 -27.14
N GLY A 194 11.19 -39.76 -26.53
CA GLY A 194 11.62 -40.33 -25.26
C GLY A 194 10.45 -40.48 -24.24
N VAL A 195 10.84 -40.92 -23.03
CA VAL A 195 9.88 -41.08 -21.92
C VAL A 195 9.85 -39.80 -21.08
N ILE A 196 8.71 -39.13 -21.08
CA ILE A 196 8.50 -37.93 -20.26
C ILE A 196 7.74 -38.35 -18.99
N SER A 197 8.33 -38.05 -17.83
CA SER A 197 7.66 -38.24 -16.52
C SER A 197 6.94 -36.96 -16.12
N THR A 198 5.61 -37.02 -16.09
CA THR A 198 4.73 -35.90 -15.71
C THR A 198 4.04 -36.22 -14.40
N THR A 199 4.04 -35.24 -13.47
CA THR A 199 3.31 -35.36 -12.21
C THR A 199 1.87 -34.89 -12.41
N LYS A 200 0.89 -35.76 -12.12
CA LYS A 200 -0.55 -35.45 -12.18
C LYS A 200 -1.17 -35.57 -10.80
N THR A 201 -2.20 -34.74 -10.55
CA THR A 201 -3.01 -34.86 -9.33
C THR A 201 -3.61 -36.25 -9.22
N CYS A 202 -3.50 -36.91 -8.07
CA CYS A 202 -4.10 -38.22 -7.84
C CYS A 202 -5.62 -38.14 -7.94
N THR A 203 -6.22 -38.84 -8.90
CA THR A 203 -7.66 -38.81 -9.17
C THR A 203 -8.47 -39.37 -8.03
N ARG A 204 -7.94 -40.39 -7.32
CA ARG A 204 -8.64 -41.08 -6.22
C ARG A 204 -8.83 -40.22 -4.98
N CYS A 205 -7.85 -39.43 -4.59
CA CYS A 205 -7.94 -38.54 -3.42
C CYS A 205 -8.15 -37.08 -3.79
N GLY A 206 -8.16 -36.71 -5.07
CA GLY A 206 -8.31 -35.33 -5.54
C GLY A 206 -7.20 -34.39 -5.02
N GLY A 207 -5.99 -34.91 -4.88
CA GLY A 207 -4.85 -34.13 -4.39
C GLY A 207 -4.66 -34.09 -2.87
N LYS A 208 -5.61 -34.61 -2.11
CA LYS A 208 -5.58 -34.54 -0.62
C LYS A 208 -4.64 -35.55 0.04
N GLY A 209 -4.14 -36.53 -0.65
CA GLY A 209 -3.29 -37.61 -0.09
C GLY A 209 -4.00 -38.56 0.86
N LYS A 210 -5.21 -38.24 1.28
CA LYS A 210 -6.02 -38.99 2.26
C LYS A 210 -7.39 -39.29 1.70
N ILE A 211 -7.99 -40.41 2.10
CA ILE A 211 -9.34 -40.83 1.74
C ILE A 211 -10.17 -40.91 3.00
N VAL A 212 -11.33 -40.29 2.95
CA VAL A 212 -12.31 -40.29 4.03
C VAL A 212 -13.40 -41.31 3.68
N GLU A 213 -13.60 -42.35 4.51
CA GLU A 213 -14.61 -43.37 4.27
C GLU A 213 -16.04 -42.83 4.39
N LYS A 214 -16.29 -42.05 5.47
CA LYS A 214 -17.56 -41.37 5.69
C LYS A 214 -17.29 -39.86 5.84
N PRO A 215 -17.69 -39.03 4.86
CA PRO A 215 -17.49 -37.62 4.94
C PRO A 215 -18.32 -36.98 6.05
N CYS A 216 -17.75 -36.01 6.76
CA CYS A 216 -18.46 -35.20 7.76
C CYS A 216 -19.62 -34.47 7.09
N GLN A 217 -20.83 -34.62 7.63
CA GLN A 217 -22.05 -34.02 7.06
C GLN A 217 -21.99 -32.49 7.00
N LYS A 218 -21.41 -31.84 8.00
CA LYS A 218 -21.34 -30.39 8.11
C LYS A 218 -20.40 -29.75 7.09
N CYS A 219 -19.19 -30.29 6.92
CA CYS A 219 -18.20 -29.77 5.99
C CYS A 219 -18.10 -30.56 4.68
N ARG A 220 -18.90 -31.60 4.48
CA ARG A 220 -18.93 -32.48 3.28
C ARG A 220 -17.54 -32.98 2.88
N GLY A 221 -16.71 -33.35 3.87
CA GLY A 221 -15.35 -33.85 3.63
C GLY A 221 -14.30 -32.76 3.43
N GLY A 222 -14.66 -31.46 3.50
CA GLY A 222 -13.73 -30.33 3.35
C GLY A 222 -12.90 -30.04 4.58
N GLY A 223 -13.33 -30.45 5.78
CA GLY A 223 -12.66 -30.15 7.06
C GLY A 223 -12.84 -28.71 7.52
N ARG A 224 -13.40 -27.84 6.70
CA ARG A 224 -13.54 -26.38 6.93
C ARG A 224 -14.96 -25.93 6.59
N VAL A 225 -15.42 -24.90 7.29
CA VAL A 225 -16.76 -24.33 7.12
C VAL A 225 -16.68 -22.80 7.11
N SER A 226 -17.49 -22.16 6.29
CA SER A 226 -17.68 -20.71 6.39
C SER A 226 -18.56 -20.40 7.59
N LYS A 227 -18.12 -19.49 8.44
CA LYS A 227 -18.84 -19.07 9.65
C LYS A 227 -18.88 -17.57 9.77
N ARG A 228 -20.05 -17.07 10.16
CA ARG A 228 -20.23 -15.66 10.55
C ARG A 228 -19.72 -15.48 11.97
N ARG A 229 -18.89 -14.46 12.16
CA ARG A 229 -18.33 -14.07 13.46
C ARG A 229 -18.49 -12.57 13.67
N GLU A 230 -18.79 -12.20 14.89
CA GLU A 230 -18.68 -10.82 15.35
C GLU A 230 -17.36 -10.66 16.09
N LEU A 231 -16.57 -9.68 15.65
CA LEU A 231 -15.29 -9.32 16.28
C LEU A 231 -15.37 -7.88 16.75
N GLU A 232 -14.90 -7.63 17.96
CA GLU A 232 -14.74 -6.28 18.49
C GLU A 232 -13.40 -5.72 18.00
N VAL A 233 -13.47 -4.67 17.19
CA VAL A 233 -12.29 -3.98 16.64
C VAL A 233 -12.10 -2.67 17.36
N ASN A 234 -10.91 -2.45 17.89
CA ASN A 234 -10.51 -1.19 18.50
C ASN A 234 -10.05 -0.22 17.42
N ILE A 235 -10.77 0.87 17.26
CA ILE A 235 -10.48 1.94 16.31
C ILE A 235 -9.74 3.05 17.05
N PRO A 236 -8.46 3.30 16.73
CA PRO A 236 -7.68 4.31 17.44
C PRO A 236 -8.20 5.72 17.18
N ALA A 237 -7.99 6.60 18.17
CA ALA A 237 -8.29 8.02 18.02
C ALA A 237 -7.41 8.62 16.91
N GLY A 238 -8.01 9.55 16.15
CA GLY A 238 -7.29 10.23 15.08
C GLY A 238 -7.31 9.52 13.73
N ILE A 239 -7.99 8.39 13.62
CA ILE A 239 -8.11 7.66 12.36
C ILE A 239 -8.73 8.53 11.26
N ASP A 240 -8.23 8.39 10.04
CA ASP A 240 -8.74 9.14 8.89
C ASP A 240 -9.75 8.33 8.06
N ASP A 241 -10.49 9.02 7.19
CA ASP A 241 -11.41 8.35 6.26
C ASP A 241 -10.66 7.40 5.33
N ARG A 242 -11.28 6.24 5.04
CA ARG A 242 -10.73 5.17 4.20
C ARG A 242 -9.43 4.53 4.70
N GLN A 243 -9.03 4.80 5.92
CA GLN A 243 -7.88 4.12 6.51
C GLN A 243 -8.22 2.68 6.84
N VAL A 244 -7.22 1.78 6.72
CA VAL A 244 -7.38 0.34 6.95
C VAL A 244 -6.69 -0.05 8.24
N ILE A 245 -7.42 -0.74 9.11
CA ILE A 245 -6.89 -1.36 10.32
C ILE A 245 -6.69 -2.85 10.05
N SER A 246 -5.49 -3.35 10.29
CA SER A 246 -5.17 -4.78 10.18
C SER A 246 -5.20 -5.44 11.56
N VAL A 247 -6.04 -6.46 11.69
CA VAL A 247 -6.12 -7.31 12.90
C VAL A 247 -5.52 -8.66 12.58
N ARG A 248 -4.36 -8.94 13.14
CA ARG A 248 -3.58 -10.15 12.81
C ARG A 248 -4.26 -11.42 13.28
N GLY A 249 -4.23 -12.45 12.40
CA GLY A 249 -4.73 -13.77 12.70
C GLY A 249 -6.27 -13.91 12.75
N GLU A 250 -7.02 -12.83 12.47
CA GLU A 250 -8.49 -12.83 12.48
C GLU A 250 -9.11 -13.04 11.09
N GLY A 251 -8.30 -13.38 10.09
CA GLY A 251 -8.73 -13.80 8.76
C GLY A 251 -9.22 -15.26 8.72
N SER A 252 -9.30 -15.82 7.53
CA SER A 252 -9.65 -17.23 7.32
C SER A 252 -8.55 -18.16 7.79
N MET A 253 -8.91 -19.33 8.29
CA MET A 253 -7.97 -20.35 8.72
C MET A 253 -7.14 -20.90 7.56
N GLY A 254 -5.87 -21.12 7.80
CA GLY A 254 -4.95 -21.74 6.85
C GLY A 254 -5.25 -23.20 6.55
N SER A 255 -4.60 -23.75 5.54
CA SER A 255 -4.68 -25.16 5.18
C SER A 255 -3.45 -25.92 5.65
N ASN A 256 -3.61 -27.22 5.87
CA ASN A 256 -2.54 -28.14 6.27
C ASN A 256 -1.76 -27.69 7.52
N GLY A 257 -2.44 -27.09 8.51
CA GLY A 257 -1.79 -26.56 9.71
C GLY A 257 -1.11 -25.21 9.52
N GLY A 258 -1.34 -24.51 8.41
CA GLY A 258 -0.84 -23.16 8.20
C GLY A 258 -1.54 -22.12 9.09
N PRO A 259 -0.93 -20.94 9.31
CA PRO A 259 -1.50 -19.88 10.13
C PRO A 259 -2.73 -19.27 9.47
N SER A 260 -3.58 -18.63 10.27
CA SER A 260 -4.70 -17.84 9.77
C SER A 260 -4.21 -16.61 9.00
N GLY A 261 -5.03 -16.11 8.09
CA GLY A 261 -4.87 -14.80 7.48
C GLY A 261 -5.17 -13.66 8.46
N ASP A 262 -5.18 -12.44 7.96
CA ASP A 262 -5.48 -11.24 8.74
C ASP A 262 -6.86 -10.69 8.36
N LEU A 263 -7.44 -9.89 9.26
CA LEU A 263 -8.65 -9.12 8.99
C LEU A 263 -8.26 -7.67 8.69
N HIS A 264 -8.65 -7.18 7.52
CA HIS A 264 -8.50 -5.79 7.11
C HIS A 264 -9.83 -5.06 7.23
N VAL A 265 -9.91 -4.09 8.15
CA VAL A 265 -11.11 -3.30 8.38
C VAL A 265 -10.91 -1.91 7.79
N SER A 266 -11.62 -1.62 6.71
CA SER A 266 -11.67 -0.28 6.12
C SER A 266 -12.64 0.58 6.91
N VAL A 267 -12.15 1.69 7.43
CA VAL A 267 -12.93 2.64 8.23
C VAL A 267 -13.44 3.76 7.35
N PHE A 268 -14.75 4.03 7.42
CA PHE A 268 -15.39 5.15 6.74
C PHE A 268 -15.92 6.12 7.77
N VAL A 269 -15.52 7.37 7.66
CA VAL A 269 -15.95 8.44 8.58
C VAL A 269 -17.11 9.20 7.94
N ARG A 270 -18.24 9.32 8.65
CA ARG A 270 -19.36 10.13 8.19
C ARG A 270 -18.97 11.61 8.24
N PRO A 271 -19.29 12.40 7.19
CA PRO A 271 -19.08 13.83 7.23
C PRO A 271 -19.91 14.45 8.36
N HIS A 272 -19.33 15.45 9.03
CA HIS A 272 -20.02 16.16 10.10
C HIS A 272 -20.78 17.38 9.53
N PRO A 273 -21.96 17.74 10.06
CA PRO A 273 -22.79 18.82 9.49
C PRO A 273 -22.14 20.21 9.53
N PHE A 274 -21.18 20.45 10.40
CA PHE A 274 -20.55 21.78 10.56
C PHE A 274 -19.05 21.74 10.84
N PHE A 275 -18.42 20.55 10.97
CA PHE A 275 -16.98 20.43 11.06
C PHE A 275 -16.41 19.89 9.77
N GLU A 276 -15.35 20.52 9.28
CA GLU A 276 -14.52 20.01 8.19
C GLU A 276 -13.17 19.60 8.78
N ARG A 277 -12.64 18.45 8.33
CA ARG A 277 -11.35 17.94 8.78
C ARG A 277 -10.28 18.16 7.72
N GLU A 278 -9.15 18.73 8.14
CA GLU A 278 -7.95 18.88 7.34
C GLU A 278 -6.76 18.27 8.11
N GLY A 279 -6.42 17.02 7.78
CA GLY A 279 -5.45 16.25 8.55
C GLY A 279 -5.89 16.06 10.00
N TYR A 280 -5.20 16.66 10.95
CA TYR A 280 -5.56 16.65 12.37
C TYR A 280 -6.23 17.92 12.85
N ASN A 281 -6.36 18.91 11.99
CA ASN A 281 -7.04 20.15 12.30
C ASN A 281 -8.51 20.08 11.91
N ILE A 282 -9.31 20.93 12.55
CA ILE A 282 -10.75 21.02 12.33
C ILE A 282 -11.09 22.45 11.96
N TRP A 283 -11.90 22.60 10.95
CA TRP A 283 -12.45 23.87 10.53
C TRP A 283 -13.90 23.97 10.94
N TYR A 284 -14.26 25.14 11.44
CA TYR A 284 -15.64 25.48 11.83
C TYR A 284 -15.99 26.87 11.33
N ASP A 285 -17.08 26.96 10.55
CA ASP A 285 -17.62 28.21 10.06
C ASP A 285 -18.56 28.81 11.12
N CYS A 286 -18.06 29.83 11.81
CA CYS A 286 -18.80 30.49 12.86
C CYS A 286 -19.58 31.68 12.30
N LYS A 287 -20.90 31.58 12.32
CA LYS A 287 -21.81 32.63 11.88
C LYS A 287 -22.03 33.62 13.00
N VAL A 288 -21.68 34.86 12.77
CA VAL A 288 -21.91 35.97 13.70
C VAL A 288 -22.64 37.09 12.99
N ASN A 289 -23.45 37.87 13.73
CA ASN A 289 -24.06 39.04 13.15
C ASN A 289 -23.04 40.21 13.08
N PHE A 290 -23.34 41.19 12.24
CA PHE A 290 -22.43 42.31 12.03
C PHE A 290 -22.24 43.16 13.32
N VAL A 291 -23.20 43.20 14.23
CA VAL A 291 -23.09 43.93 15.50
C VAL A 291 -22.10 43.24 16.42
N GLN A 292 -22.16 41.92 16.53
CA GLN A 292 -21.18 41.14 17.29
C GLN A 292 -19.78 41.28 16.71
N ALA A 293 -19.67 41.31 15.39
CA ALA A 293 -18.35 41.48 14.72
C ALA A 293 -17.80 42.92 14.97
N ALA A 294 -18.64 43.93 14.98
CA ALA A 294 -18.23 45.30 15.17
C ALA A 294 -17.89 45.65 16.64
N LEU A 295 -18.73 45.22 17.58
CA LEU A 295 -18.55 45.55 18.99
C LEU A 295 -17.71 44.55 19.77
N GLY A 296 -17.49 43.36 19.20
CA GLY A 296 -16.98 42.21 19.92
C GLY A 296 -18.07 41.54 20.76
N ASP A 297 -17.94 40.26 20.99
CA ASP A 297 -18.90 39.50 21.82
C ASP A 297 -18.22 38.22 22.33
N SER A 298 -18.83 37.62 23.34
CA SER A 298 -18.41 36.34 23.89
C SER A 298 -19.36 35.27 23.42
N ILE A 299 -18.91 34.46 22.47
CA ILE A 299 -19.69 33.43 21.78
C ILE A 299 -19.35 32.01 22.25
N MET A 300 -20.30 31.11 22.17
CA MET A 300 -20.08 29.68 22.47
C MET A 300 -19.80 28.92 21.19
N VAL A 301 -18.57 28.49 21.06
CA VAL A 301 -18.11 27.72 19.88
C VAL A 301 -18.14 26.22 20.17
N PRO A 302 -18.77 25.39 19.33
CA PRO A 302 -18.73 23.95 19.48
C PRO A 302 -17.33 23.43 19.18
N THR A 303 -16.89 22.45 19.96
CA THR A 303 -15.66 21.67 19.74
C THR A 303 -15.97 20.19 19.87
N ILE A 304 -15.02 19.30 19.53
CA ILE A 304 -15.17 17.85 19.73
C ILE A 304 -15.46 17.49 21.20
N ASP A 305 -14.93 18.28 22.15
CA ASP A 305 -15.04 18.00 23.59
C ASP A 305 -16.24 18.69 24.24
N GLY A 306 -17.00 19.46 23.47
CA GLY A 306 -18.12 20.25 23.96
C GLY A 306 -18.03 21.73 23.54
N LYS A 307 -18.82 22.60 24.14
CA LYS A 307 -18.82 24.03 23.81
C LYS A 307 -17.79 24.79 24.65
N VAL A 308 -17.04 25.67 24.00
CA VAL A 308 -16.01 26.51 24.62
C VAL A 308 -16.41 27.98 24.43
N LYS A 309 -16.26 28.78 25.48
CA LYS A 309 -16.44 30.21 25.40
C LYS A 309 -15.27 30.81 24.61
N PHE A 310 -15.58 31.63 23.62
CA PHE A 310 -14.62 32.30 22.76
C PHE A 310 -14.93 33.78 22.67
N ASP A 311 -13.98 34.63 23.00
CA ASP A 311 -14.16 36.07 22.97
C ASP A 311 -13.77 36.60 21.59
N LEU A 312 -14.78 37.13 20.88
CA LEU A 312 -14.64 37.73 19.56
C LEU A 312 -14.14 39.16 19.71
N PRO A 313 -12.98 39.54 19.19
CA PRO A 313 -12.52 40.92 19.27
C PRO A 313 -13.41 41.90 18.50
N ALA A 314 -13.53 43.12 19.00
CA ALA A 314 -14.23 44.19 18.28
C ALA A 314 -13.54 44.50 16.95
N GLY A 315 -14.34 44.78 15.90
CA GLY A 315 -13.83 45.07 14.57
C GLY A 315 -13.40 43.84 13.77
N THR A 316 -13.80 42.64 14.15
CA THR A 316 -13.49 41.40 13.44
C THR A 316 -14.07 41.42 12.03
N GLN A 317 -13.26 41.19 11.03
CA GLN A 317 -13.65 41.19 9.61
C GLN A 317 -14.17 39.82 9.14
N PRO A 318 -15.07 39.79 8.15
CA PRO A 318 -15.49 38.55 7.50
C PRO A 318 -14.28 37.76 6.95
N GLY A 319 -14.27 36.42 7.13
CA GLY A 319 -13.17 35.57 6.69
C GLY A 319 -11.97 35.52 7.65
N THR A 320 -11.98 36.28 8.76
CA THR A 320 -10.95 36.16 9.79
C THR A 320 -10.91 34.76 10.35
N VAL A 321 -9.72 34.17 10.42
CA VAL A 321 -9.48 32.84 10.97
C VAL A 321 -8.82 32.97 12.34
N MET A 322 -9.39 32.32 13.32
CA MET A 322 -8.87 32.24 14.68
C MET A 322 -8.64 30.79 15.08
N SER A 323 -7.66 30.49 15.93
CA SER A 323 -7.33 29.12 16.31
C SER A 323 -7.62 28.86 17.79
N LEU A 324 -8.21 27.71 18.08
CA LEU A 324 -8.30 27.12 19.41
C LEU A 324 -7.25 26.00 19.50
N LYS A 325 -6.17 26.25 20.19
CA LYS A 325 -5.04 25.33 20.32
C LYS A 325 -5.45 24.04 21.03
N GLY A 326 -5.05 22.90 20.46
CA GLY A 326 -5.28 21.57 21.02
C GLY A 326 -6.75 21.13 21.03
N LYS A 327 -7.64 21.77 20.24
CA LYS A 327 -9.06 21.42 20.11
C LYS A 327 -9.36 20.65 18.81
N GLY A 328 -8.35 20.25 18.09
CA GLY A 328 -8.44 19.40 16.91
C GLY A 328 -8.53 17.90 17.24
N VAL A 329 -8.27 17.08 16.24
CA VAL A 329 -8.24 15.61 16.30
C VAL A 329 -6.94 15.15 16.96
N GLN A 330 -7.01 14.07 17.72
CA GLN A 330 -5.82 13.47 18.33
C GLN A 330 -4.87 12.91 17.27
N TYR A 331 -3.57 13.02 17.47
CA TYR A 331 -2.58 12.40 16.57
C TYR A 331 -2.62 10.88 16.68
N LEU A 332 -2.69 10.22 15.52
CA LEU A 332 -2.57 8.77 15.46
C LEU A 332 -1.13 8.38 15.86
N ASN A 333 -0.94 7.49 16.81
CA ASN A 333 0.36 7.01 17.29
C ASN A 333 1.26 8.06 17.98
N SER A 334 0.74 9.22 18.39
CA SER A 334 1.52 10.24 19.08
C SER A 334 0.69 10.93 20.16
N HIS A 335 1.38 11.59 21.09
CA HIS A 335 0.73 12.43 22.09
C HIS A 335 0.45 13.83 21.51
N GLY A 336 -0.72 14.38 21.84
CA GLY A 336 -1.14 15.70 21.38
C GLY A 336 -2.33 15.66 20.42
N ARG A 337 -2.78 16.86 20.06
CA ARG A 337 -3.92 17.09 19.19
C ARG A 337 -3.62 18.22 18.22
N GLY A 338 -4.26 18.23 17.08
CA GLY A 338 -4.31 19.38 16.19
C GLY A 338 -5.11 20.53 16.79
N ASP A 339 -5.28 21.58 16.02
CA ASP A 339 -6.00 22.79 16.42
C ASP A 339 -7.37 22.84 15.74
N GLN A 340 -8.30 23.61 16.35
CA GLN A 340 -9.54 23.95 15.70
C GLN A 340 -9.45 25.38 15.18
N TYR A 341 -9.68 25.54 13.88
CA TYR A 341 -9.75 26.84 13.21
C TYR A 341 -11.21 27.28 13.12
N ILE A 342 -11.45 28.52 13.52
CA ILE A 342 -12.77 29.16 13.46
C ILE A 342 -12.70 30.22 12.38
N ARG A 343 -13.44 30.05 11.30
CA ARG A 343 -13.57 31.04 10.24
C ARG A 343 -14.84 31.86 10.51
N ILE A 344 -14.68 33.15 10.72
CA ILE A 344 -15.78 34.04 11.02
C ILE A 344 -16.54 34.41 9.75
N ILE A 345 -17.83 34.09 9.73
CA ILE A 345 -18.76 34.46 8.67
C ILE A 345 -19.73 35.49 9.23
N VAL A 346 -19.62 36.71 8.71
CA VAL A 346 -20.55 37.78 9.14
C VAL A 346 -21.82 37.68 8.32
N GLU A 347 -22.93 37.38 8.99
CA GLU A 347 -24.26 37.35 8.40
C GLU A 347 -24.98 38.69 8.57
N VAL A 348 -25.48 39.24 7.48
CA VAL A 348 -26.32 40.39 7.49
C VAL A 348 -27.77 39.92 7.61
N PRO A 349 -28.53 40.38 8.66
CA PRO A 349 -29.92 39.96 8.86
C PRO A 349 -30.80 40.43 7.70
N LYS A 350 -31.57 39.51 7.14
CA LYS A 350 -32.52 39.79 6.04
C LYS A 350 -33.82 40.40 6.51
N ASP A 351 -34.30 39.93 7.66
CA ASP A 351 -35.56 40.34 8.25
C ASP A 351 -35.29 41.17 9.50
N LEU A 352 -35.64 42.46 9.43
CA LEU A 352 -35.48 43.40 10.52
C LEU A 352 -36.84 43.83 11.05
N THR A 353 -37.00 43.82 12.37
CA THR A 353 -38.12 44.41 13.04
C THR A 353 -38.12 45.94 12.90
N ALA A 354 -39.28 46.59 13.11
CA ALA A 354 -39.37 48.04 13.00
C ALA A 354 -38.36 48.79 13.91
N PRO A 355 -38.19 48.42 15.21
CA PRO A 355 -37.19 49.04 16.07
C PRO A 355 -35.73 48.82 15.60
N GLN A 356 -35.41 47.61 15.09
CA GLN A 356 -34.09 47.31 14.59
C GLN A 356 -33.75 48.15 13.34
N ARG A 357 -34.74 48.34 12.46
CA ARG A 357 -34.58 49.16 11.26
C ARG A 357 -34.34 50.63 11.62
N GLU A 358 -35.03 51.13 12.62
CA GLU A 358 -34.88 52.51 13.12
C GLU A 358 -33.48 52.70 13.74
N ALA A 359 -33.04 51.75 14.61
CA ALA A 359 -31.69 51.79 15.19
C ALA A 359 -30.59 51.80 14.13
N LEU A 360 -30.76 50.97 13.07
CA LEU A 360 -29.79 50.93 11.94
C LEU A 360 -29.83 52.22 11.10
N LYS A 361 -30.97 52.89 10.95
CA LYS A 361 -31.02 54.18 10.27
C LYS A 361 -30.25 55.22 11.08
N ASN A 362 -30.49 55.30 12.38
CA ASN A 362 -29.78 56.22 13.27
C ASN A 362 -28.26 55.98 13.24
N PHE A 363 -27.84 54.67 13.22
CA PHE A 363 -26.42 54.32 13.09
C PHE A 363 -25.84 54.76 11.73
N LYS A 364 -26.57 54.57 10.62
CA LYS A 364 -26.19 55.03 9.30
C LYS A 364 -25.91 56.53 9.27
N ASP A 365 -26.80 57.31 9.93
CA ASP A 365 -26.66 58.78 9.96
C ASP A 365 -25.44 59.24 10.72
N THR A 366 -24.95 58.46 11.70
CA THR A 366 -23.72 58.74 12.44
C THR A 366 -22.46 58.38 11.66
N MET A 367 -22.52 57.48 10.65
CA MET A 367 -21.39 57.01 9.90
C MET A 367 -20.88 57.99 8.82
N GLY A 368 -21.69 58.97 8.41
CA GLY A 368 -21.30 60.04 7.48
C GLY A 368 -20.97 59.57 6.06
N TYR A 369 -21.35 58.36 5.70
CA TYR A 369 -21.13 57.82 4.35
C TYR A 369 -22.18 58.39 3.39
N SER A 370 -21.82 59.31 2.53
CA SER A 370 -22.66 59.80 1.44
C SER A 370 -22.33 59.22 0.06
N ASP A 371 -21.08 58.81 -0.18
CA ASP A 371 -20.70 58.29 -1.51
C ASP A 371 -19.73 57.10 -1.41
N VAL A 372 -19.91 56.12 -2.29
CA VAL A 372 -19.00 55.02 -2.51
C VAL A 372 -17.87 55.54 -3.41
N THR A 373 -16.80 56.01 -2.81
CA THR A 373 -15.56 56.29 -3.60
C THR A 373 -14.85 54.97 -3.92
N PRO A 374 -14.44 54.74 -5.16
CA PRO A 374 -13.62 53.57 -5.49
C PRO A 374 -12.31 53.66 -4.67
N ASP A 375 -11.98 52.57 -3.97
CA ASP A 375 -10.69 52.46 -3.30
C ASP A 375 -9.57 52.66 -4.33
N GLU A 376 -8.79 53.72 -4.17
CA GLU A 376 -7.53 53.86 -4.88
C GLU A 376 -6.66 52.67 -4.56
N LYS A 377 -6.36 51.84 -5.57
CA LYS A 377 -5.44 50.73 -5.48
C LYS A 377 -4.10 51.20 -4.89
N ARG A 378 -3.92 51.06 -3.60
CA ARG A 378 -2.60 51.16 -2.98
C ARG A 378 -1.73 50.09 -3.61
N GLY A 379 -0.85 50.53 -4.56
CA GLY A 379 0.06 49.71 -5.30
C GLY A 379 0.99 48.96 -4.36
N PHE A 380 0.74 47.69 -4.21
CA PHE A 380 1.61 46.76 -3.51
C PHE A 380 2.77 46.35 -4.44
N PHE A 381 3.61 47.30 -4.84
CA PHE A 381 4.90 47.06 -5.49
C PHE A 381 6.02 47.73 -4.71
N GLY A 382 6.33 47.13 -3.56
CA GLY A 382 7.64 47.32 -2.95
C GLY A 382 8.68 46.45 -3.67
N LYS A 383 9.40 47.06 -4.64
CA LYS A 383 10.62 46.47 -5.19
C LYS A 383 11.61 46.24 -4.05
N LYS A 384 11.88 45.02 -3.65
CA LYS A 384 13.16 44.67 -3.00
C LYS A 384 14.20 44.49 -4.09
N LYS A 385 15.11 45.44 -4.20
CA LYS A 385 16.43 45.31 -4.82
C LYS A 385 17.33 44.50 -3.89
N ILE A 386 18.03 43.60 -4.50
CA ILE A 386 19.27 42.89 -4.28
C ILE A 386 19.09 41.42 -4.22
#